data_5aea404b1423b4dffd019425b1e57957
#
_entry.id   5aea404b1423b4dffd019425b1e57957
#
_cell.length_a   1.000
_cell.length_b   1.000
_cell.length_c   1.000
_cell.angle_alpha   90.00
_cell.angle_beta   90.00
_cell.angle_gamma   90.00
#
_symmetry.space_group_name_H-M   'P 1'
#
loop_
_entity.id
_entity.type
_entity.pdbx_description
1 polymer ?
#
loop_
_entity_poly.entity_id
_entity_poly.type
_entity_poly.pdbx_seq_one_letter_code
_entity_poly.pdbx_strand_id
1 'polypeptide(L)'
;MSSTIDVNMSICDKKVSVTATMKEDGTFDIDIQSDCDSIKHYAETLKNITMDDITNFETSRINKEEVRGNMSMICMAPIAVYQAAWMECGMMSKRIYTKCGPITITDRKE
;
A
#
# COMPACT_ATOMS: atom_id res chain seq x y z
N MET A 1 -2.22 17.56 1.26
CA MET A 1 -1.17 16.71 1.86
C MET A 1 -1.28 15.31 1.34
N SER A 2 -0.15 14.62 1.29
CA SER A 2 -0.10 13.24 0.85
C SER A 2 0.92 12.46 1.67
N SER A 3 0.80 11.14 1.69
CA SER A 3 1.73 10.26 2.39
C SER A 3 2.22 9.21 1.42
N THR A 4 3.52 9.00 1.40
CA THR A 4 4.18 8.07 0.48
C THR A 4 4.90 6.98 1.26
N ILE A 5 4.66 5.73 0.87
CA ILE A 5 5.33 4.56 1.42
C ILE A 5 6.12 3.89 0.29
N ASP A 6 7.39 3.63 0.55
CA ASP A 6 8.27 2.94 -0.38
C ASP A 6 8.50 1.50 0.10
N VAL A 7 8.40 0.56 -0.82
CA VAL A 7 8.66 -0.86 -0.53
C VAL A 7 9.75 -1.35 -1.48
N ASN A 8 10.79 -1.94 -0.91
CA ASN A 8 11.84 -2.59 -1.67
C ASN A 8 11.70 -4.09 -1.50
N MET A 9 11.20 -4.76 -2.53
CA MET A 9 11.00 -6.20 -2.52
C MET A 9 12.19 -6.89 -3.14
N SER A 10 13.20 -7.15 -2.33
CA SER A 10 14.44 -7.74 -2.79
C SER A 10 14.26 -9.15 -3.37
N ILE A 11 13.26 -9.87 -2.92
CA ILE A 11 13.01 -11.24 -3.37
C ILE A 11 12.65 -11.32 -4.86
N CYS A 12 11.98 -10.31 -5.39
CA CYS A 12 11.65 -10.24 -6.82
C CYS A 12 12.37 -9.10 -7.53
N ASP A 13 13.26 -8.40 -6.82
CA ASP A 13 14.03 -7.27 -7.33
C ASP A 13 13.16 -6.16 -7.91
N LYS A 14 12.02 -5.89 -7.26
CA LYS A 14 11.08 -4.85 -7.65
C LYS A 14 10.89 -3.84 -6.54
N LYS A 15 10.55 -2.62 -6.92
CA LYS A 15 10.29 -1.53 -6.00
C LYS A 15 8.89 -1.00 -6.23
N VAL A 16 8.26 -0.55 -5.16
CA VAL A 16 6.92 0.03 -5.20
C VAL A 16 6.93 1.31 -4.38
N SER A 17 6.31 2.34 -4.93
CA SER A 17 6.09 3.59 -4.21
C SER A 17 4.60 3.88 -4.25
N VAL A 18 3.96 3.99 -3.10
CA VAL A 18 2.52 4.26 -2.99
C VAL A 18 2.32 5.60 -2.32
N THR A 19 1.60 6.49 -2.99
CA THR A 19 1.23 7.78 -2.45
C THR A 19 -0.29 7.82 -2.27
N ALA A 20 -0.73 8.11 -1.05
CA ALA A 20 -2.14 8.30 -0.73
C ALA A 20 -2.39 9.77 -0.48
N THR A 21 -3.44 10.31 -1.09
CA THR A 21 -3.88 11.68 -0.90
C THR A 21 -5.34 11.68 -0.51
N MET A 22 -5.63 12.14 0.71
CA MET A 22 -7.01 12.22 1.19
C MET A 22 -7.73 13.39 0.55
N LYS A 23 -8.91 13.12 0.00
CA LYS A 23 -9.75 14.13 -0.63
C LYS A 23 -10.76 14.69 0.35
N GLU A 24 -11.40 15.79 -0.04
CA GLU A 24 -12.40 16.48 0.81
C GLU A 24 -13.60 15.59 1.17
N ASP A 25 -13.96 14.66 0.31
CA ASP A 25 -15.08 13.74 0.56
C ASP A 25 -14.71 12.54 1.45
N GLY A 26 -13.47 12.49 1.94
CA GLY A 26 -13.02 11.43 2.82
C GLY A 26 -12.50 10.18 2.10
N THR A 27 -12.45 10.20 0.78
CA THR A 27 -11.84 9.13 0.00
C THR A 27 -10.37 9.45 -0.27
N PHE A 28 -9.63 8.47 -0.78
CA PHE A 28 -8.20 8.62 -1.03
C PHE A 28 -7.90 8.38 -2.50
N ASP A 29 -7.11 9.28 -3.09
CA ASP A 29 -6.46 9.00 -4.36
C ASP A 29 -5.22 8.16 -4.09
N ILE A 30 -5.06 7.08 -4.83
CA ILE A 30 -3.92 6.18 -4.69
C ILE A 30 -3.10 6.22 -5.97
N ASP A 31 -1.83 6.58 -5.84
CA ASP A 31 -0.86 6.58 -6.93
C ASP A 31 0.21 5.55 -6.61
N ILE A 32 0.32 4.51 -7.45
CA ILE A 32 1.26 3.42 -7.26
C ILE A 32 2.25 3.43 -8.42
N GLN A 33 3.53 3.56 -8.09
CA GLN A 33 4.62 3.55 -9.05
C GLN A 33 5.46 2.29 -8.84
N SER A 34 5.69 1.52 -9.89
CA SER A 34 6.49 0.30 -9.84
C SER A 34 6.97 -0.10 -11.22
N ASP A 35 8.05 -0.88 -11.27
CA ASP A 35 8.54 -1.49 -12.51
C ASP A 35 8.00 -2.92 -12.71
N CYS A 36 7.13 -3.38 -11.84
CA CYS A 36 6.48 -4.71 -11.94
C CYS A 36 5.18 -4.59 -12.72
N ASP A 37 5.03 -5.38 -13.78
CA ASP A 37 3.83 -5.32 -14.64
C ASP A 37 2.55 -5.69 -13.88
N SER A 38 2.62 -6.67 -12.99
CA SER A 38 1.47 -7.08 -12.17
C SER A 38 1.03 -5.94 -11.24
N ILE A 39 1.97 -5.21 -10.67
CA ILE A 39 1.67 -4.07 -9.81
C ILE A 39 1.13 -2.91 -10.64
N LYS A 40 1.64 -2.69 -11.85
CA LYS A 40 1.10 -1.67 -12.75
C LYS A 40 -0.37 -1.93 -13.09
N HIS A 41 -0.72 -3.19 -13.32
CA HIS A 41 -2.11 -3.58 -13.56
C HIS A 41 -2.98 -3.35 -12.31
N TYR A 42 -2.48 -3.72 -11.14
CA TYR A 42 -3.14 -3.46 -9.87
C TYR A 42 -3.38 -1.96 -9.67
N ALA A 43 -2.38 -1.14 -10.02
CA ALA A 43 -2.49 0.32 -9.91
C ALA A 43 -3.59 0.90 -10.80
N GLU A 44 -3.80 0.33 -11.98
CA GLU A 44 -4.86 0.79 -12.88
C GLU A 44 -6.25 0.55 -12.30
N THR A 45 -6.42 -0.53 -11.55
CA THR A 45 -7.68 -0.92 -10.95
C THR A 45 -7.95 -0.18 -9.63
N LEU A 46 -6.89 0.05 -8.84
CA LEU A 46 -7.02 0.59 -7.49
C LEU A 46 -6.55 2.04 -7.44
N LYS A 47 -7.39 2.96 -7.92
CA LYS A 47 -7.05 4.39 -7.97
C LYS A 47 -7.72 5.22 -6.90
N ASN A 48 -8.88 4.78 -6.43
CA ASN A 48 -9.67 5.52 -5.45
C ASN A 48 -10.22 4.55 -4.42
N ILE A 49 -9.95 4.81 -3.16
CA ILE A 49 -10.39 3.93 -2.08
C ILE A 49 -11.11 4.74 -1.01
N THR A 50 -11.90 4.05 -0.21
CA THR A 50 -12.69 4.67 0.85
C THR A 50 -12.14 4.31 2.21
N MET A 51 -12.64 4.98 3.26
CA MET A 51 -12.29 4.65 4.64
C MET A 51 -12.65 3.19 4.95
N ASP A 52 -13.74 2.67 4.40
CA ASP A 52 -14.16 1.29 4.58
C ASP A 52 -13.13 0.30 4.00
N ASP A 53 -12.50 0.66 2.89
CA ASP A 53 -11.46 -0.17 2.28
C ASP A 53 -10.25 -0.36 3.19
N ILE A 54 -9.97 0.58 4.07
CA ILE A 54 -8.79 0.52 4.93
C ILE A 54 -9.08 0.11 6.38
N THR A 55 -10.34 -0.08 6.72
CA THR A 55 -10.74 -0.44 8.11
C THR A 55 -11.54 -1.73 8.20
N ASN A 56 -12.09 -2.24 7.11
CA ASN A 56 -12.94 -3.42 7.12
C ASN A 56 -12.37 -4.49 6.17
N PHE A 57 -11.87 -5.58 6.76
CA PHE A 57 -11.28 -6.67 5.99
C PHE A 57 -12.26 -7.29 4.98
N GLU A 58 -13.51 -7.42 5.37
CA GLU A 58 -14.51 -8.11 4.57
C GLU A 58 -14.82 -7.35 3.27
N THR A 59 -14.89 -6.03 3.34
CA THR A 59 -15.30 -5.20 2.21
C THR A 59 -14.13 -4.54 1.49
N SER A 60 -12.90 -4.64 2.02
CA SER A 60 -11.73 -3.98 1.43
C SER A 60 -11.45 -4.48 0.02
N ARG A 61 -11.37 -3.54 -0.92
CA ARG A 61 -10.99 -3.86 -2.31
C ARG A 61 -9.48 -4.00 -2.48
N ILE A 62 -8.70 -3.50 -1.55
CA ILE A 62 -7.24 -3.44 -1.65
C ILE A 62 -6.64 -4.84 -1.78
N ASN A 63 -7.23 -5.82 -1.09
CA ASN A 63 -6.69 -7.17 -1.02
C ASN A 63 -7.58 -8.23 -1.66
N LYS A 64 -8.56 -7.82 -2.45
CA LYS A 64 -9.44 -8.77 -3.12
C LYS A 64 -8.75 -9.43 -4.31
N GLU A 65 -9.05 -10.69 -4.52
CA GLU A 65 -8.45 -11.51 -5.57
C GLU A 65 -8.58 -10.86 -6.95
N GLU A 66 -9.78 -10.42 -7.31
CA GLU A 66 -10.04 -9.82 -8.62
C GLU A 66 -9.31 -8.48 -8.81
N VAL A 67 -9.02 -7.77 -7.75
CA VAL A 67 -8.25 -6.51 -7.80
C VAL A 67 -6.76 -6.81 -7.89
N ARG A 68 -6.28 -7.79 -7.14
CA ARG A 68 -4.86 -8.16 -7.14
C ARG A 68 -4.42 -8.80 -8.47
N GLY A 69 -5.33 -9.48 -9.14
CA GLY A 69 -5.00 -10.12 -10.43
C GLY A 69 -3.88 -11.14 -10.29
N ASN A 70 -2.81 -10.94 -11.05
CA ASN A 70 -1.69 -11.89 -11.10
C ASN A 70 -0.61 -11.68 -10.03
N MET A 71 -0.81 -10.74 -9.11
CA MET A 71 0.18 -10.53 -8.05
C MET A 71 0.26 -11.74 -7.14
N SER A 72 1.49 -12.06 -6.71
CA SER A 72 1.69 -13.17 -5.77
C SER A 72 1.07 -12.83 -4.41
N MET A 73 0.76 -13.85 -3.63
CA MET A 73 0.21 -13.66 -2.29
C MET A 73 1.18 -12.95 -1.36
N ILE A 74 2.48 -13.08 -1.60
CA ILE A 74 3.50 -12.46 -0.76
C ILE A 74 3.85 -11.03 -1.18
N CYS A 75 3.25 -10.52 -2.25
CA CYS A 75 3.53 -9.16 -2.72
C CYS A 75 3.14 -8.13 -1.66
N MET A 76 4.05 -7.21 -1.37
CA MET A 76 3.87 -6.20 -0.33
C MET A 76 3.14 -4.95 -0.80
N ALA A 77 2.77 -4.86 -2.08
CA ALA A 77 2.11 -3.67 -2.60
C ALA A 77 0.79 -3.37 -1.89
N PRO A 78 -0.11 -4.35 -1.65
CA PRO A 78 -1.34 -4.06 -0.89
C PRO A 78 -1.07 -3.52 0.52
N ILE A 79 -0.06 -4.06 1.20
CA ILE A 79 0.32 -3.58 2.54
C ILE A 79 0.77 -2.12 2.48
N ALA A 80 1.52 -1.75 1.43
CA ALA A 80 1.96 -0.36 1.24
C ALA A 80 0.76 0.57 1.04
N VAL A 81 -0.28 0.13 0.33
CA VAL A 81 -1.50 0.91 0.14
C VAL A 81 -2.18 1.16 1.48
N TYR A 82 -2.34 0.12 2.31
CA TYR A 82 -2.93 0.27 3.64
C TYR A 82 -2.13 1.26 4.48
N GLN A 83 -0.81 1.13 4.51
CA GLN A 83 0.02 1.98 5.33
C GLN A 83 0.00 3.44 4.87
N ALA A 84 0.06 3.67 3.56
CA ALA A 84 0.01 5.03 3.02
C ALA A 84 -1.32 5.72 3.38
N ALA A 85 -2.44 5.01 3.23
CA ALA A 85 -3.76 5.55 3.55
C ALA A 85 -3.92 5.77 5.06
N TRP A 86 -3.47 4.83 5.88
CA TRP A 86 -3.53 4.96 7.35
C TRP A 86 -2.70 6.15 7.84
N MET A 87 -1.54 6.35 7.24
CA MET A 87 -0.68 7.48 7.59
C MET A 87 -1.34 8.79 7.16
N GLU A 88 -1.95 8.81 5.98
CA GLU A 88 -2.56 10.03 5.44
C GLU A 88 -3.77 10.47 6.26
N CYS A 89 -4.58 9.55 6.76
CA CYS A 89 -5.76 9.90 7.58
C CYS A 89 -5.45 10.02 9.07
N GLY A 90 -4.21 9.81 9.48
CA GLY A 90 -3.79 9.99 10.87
C GLY A 90 -3.99 8.79 11.78
N MET A 91 -4.45 7.64 11.25
CA MET A 91 -4.60 6.42 12.05
C MET A 91 -3.26 5.78 12.38
N MET A 92 -2.22 6.06 11.58
CA MET A 92 -0.85 5.66 11.86
C MET A 92 0.00 6.91 11.95
N SER A 93 0.76 7.07 13.04
CA SER A 93 1.56 8.27 13.26
C SER A 93 2.74 8.32 12.29
N LYS A 94 2.75 9.33 11.43
CA LYS A 94 3.85 9.59 10.52
C LYS A 94 5.15 9.86 11.29
N ARG A 95 5.04 10.56 12.41
CA ARG A 95 6.18 10.89 13.26
C ARG A 95 6.81 9.63 13.85
N ILE A 96 5.99 8.73 14.37
CA ILE A 96 6.47 7.47 14.95
C ILE A 96 7.09 6.59 13.88
N TYR A 97 6.44 6.50 12.73
CA TYR A 97 6.95 5.72 11.61
C TYR A 97 8.35 6.19 11.21
N THR A 98 8.52 7.49 11.06
CA THR A 98 9.82 8.09 10.70
C THR A 98 10.87 7.83 11.77
N LYS A 99 10.49 7.93 13.04
CA LYS A 99 11.40 7.75 14.17
C LYS A 99 11.87 6.29 14.31
N CYS A 100 10.95 5.34 14.11
CA CYS A 100 11.25 3.91 14.31
C CYS A 100 11.95 3.26 13.13
N GLY A 101 11.94 3.93 11.98
CA GLY A 101 12.54 3.39 10.76
C GLY A 101 11.66 2.36 10.08
N PRO A 102 12.21 1.64 9.09
CA PRO A 102 11.39 0.76 8.25
C PRO A 102 10.87 -0.45 8.99
N ILE A 103 9.70 -0.92 8.55
CA ILE A 103 9.15 -2.21 8.93
C ILE A 103 9.85 -3.27 8.09
N THR A 104 10.37 -4.31 8.72
CA THR A 104 11.11 -5.34 7.99
C THR A 104 10.54 -6.72 8.23
N ILE A 105 10.64 -7.55 7.21
CA ILE A 105 10.37 -8.98 7.28
C ILE A 105 11.64 -9.68 6.81
N THR A 106 12.24 -10.45 7.70
CA THR A 106 13.52 -11.07 7.41
C THR A 106 13.49 -12.57 7.71
N ASP A 107 14.29 -13.31 6.97
CA ASP A 107 14.51 -14.72 7.25
C ASP A 107 15.39 -14.84 8.49
N ARG A 108 14.94 -15.61 9.45
CA ARG A 108 15.71 -15.87 10.66
C ARG A 108 16.65 -17.06 10.43
N LYS A 109 17.91 -16.75 10.20
CA LYS A 109 18.93 -17.77 10.03
C LYS A 109 19.49 -18.18 11.40
N GLU A 110 19.64 -19.48 11.59
CA GLU A 110 20.20 -20.05 12.82
C GLU A 110 21.60 -20.59 12.61
#